data_456b4e92159a75b0a802327385191bba
#
_entry.id   456b4e92159a75b0a802327385191bba
#
_cell.length_a   1.000
_cell.length_b   1.000
_cell.length_c   1.000
_cell.angle_alpha   90.00
_cell.angle_beta   90.00
_cell.angle_gamma   90.00
#
_symmetry.space_group_name_H-M   'P 1'
#
loop_
_entity.id
_entity.type
_entity.pdbx_description
1 polymer ?
#
loop_
_entity_poly.entity_id
_entity_poly.type
_entity_poly.pdbx_seq_one_letter_code
_entity_poly.pdbx_strand_id
1 'polypeptide(L)'
;MNDPVYEQCIDMFIKEEQHHARILAQMIASMDGTLLTWHWSDLIFIALRRLLHLKTEIFVLLIAEIIGKCFYRVCSAHLEDPLLSDAFSLIVLDELGHLEFHCGFLRSQFEKSPLFVRKFVLFCWSILFYCACYVFVADHKEALIGLDVPPRQFLKDLFTSFRIYSQRSLLLEPKVEPVN
;
A
#
# COMPACT_ATOMS: atom_id res chain seq x y z
N MET A 1 -8.55 2.28 23.10
CA MET A 1 -9.90 2.13 22.49
C MET A 1 -10.07 0.63 22.36
N ASN A 2 -10.81 0.00 23.28
CA ASN A 2 -11.12 -1.42 23.18
C ASN A 2 -12.38 -1.56 22.34
N ASP A 3 -12.20 -1.59 21.03
CA ASP A 3 -13.27 -1.89 20.08
C ASP A 3 -13.02 -3.32 19.57
N PRO A 4 -13.83 -4.30 20.01
CA PRO A 4 -13.63 -5.71 19.65
C PRO A 4 -13.79 -5.95 18.14
N VAL A 5 -14.55 -5.12 17.45
CA VAL A 5 -14.69 -5.21 15.97
C VAL A 5 -13.39 -4.77 15.30
N TYR A 6 -12.79 -3.69 15.80
CA TYR A 6 -11.51 -3.21 15.27
C TYR A 6 -10.38 -4.23 15.51
N GLU A 7 -10.33 -4.86 16.69
CA GLU A 7 -9.36 -5.92 16.99
C GLU A 7 -9.53 -7.11 16.04
N GLN A 8 -10.77 -7.54 15.78
CA GLN A 8 -11.05 -8.61 14.82
C GLN A 8 -10.62 -8.23 13.39
N CYS A 9 -10.85 -6.99 12.95
CA CYS A 9 -10.39 -6.53 11.64
C CYS A 9 -8.86 -6.57 11.52
N ILE A 10 -8.13 -6.17 12.57
CA ILE A 10 -6.66 -6.27 12.59
C ILE A 10 -6.20 -7.73 12.53
N ASP A 11 -6.84 -8.63 13.26
CA ASP A 11 -6.50 -10.06 13.22
C ASP A 11 -6.74 -10.67 11.83
N MET A 12 -7.80 -10.24 11.13
CA MET A 12 -8.05 -10.66 9.75
C MET A 12 -6.97 -10.11 8.82
N PHE A 13 -6.68 -8.83 8.88
CA PHE A 13 -5.63 -8.18 8.12
C PHE A 13 -4.28 -8.90 8.28
N ILE A 14 -3.85 -9.19 9.52
CA ILE A 14 -2.59 -9.91 9.78
C ILE A 14 -2.59 -11.30 9.12
N LYS A 15 -3.72 -12.03 9.16
CA LYS A 15 -3.83 -13.36 8.54
C LYS A 15 -3.77 -13.29 7.03
N GLU A 16 -4.38 -12.27 6.42
CA GLU A 16 -4.35 -12.04 4.97
C GLU A 16 -2.93 -11.70 4.53
N GLU A 17 -2.22 -10.80 5.21
CA GLU A 17 -0.82 -10.49 4.94
C GLU A 17 0.11 -11.71 5.03
N GLN A 18 -0.10 -12.56 6.05
CA GLN A 18 0.63 -13.82 6.17
C GLN A 18 0.29 -14.79 5.05
N HIS A 19 -0.94 -14.75 4.52
CA HIS A 19 -1.35 -15.55 3.39
C HIS A 19 -0.70 -15.06 2.09
N HIS A 20 -0.68 -13.75 1.84
CA HIS A 20 0.03 -13.14 0.71
C HIS A 20 1.52 -13.52 0.72
N ALA A 21 2.19 -13.40 1.87
CA ALA A 21 3.59 -13.78 2.00
C ALA A 21 3.83 -15.27 1.66
N ARG A 22 2.92 -16.18 2.06
CA ARG A 22 3.01 -17.62 1.70
C ARG A 22 2.78 -17.86 0.21
N ILE A 23 1.79 -17.21 -0.41
CA ILE A 23 1.53 -17.31 -1.84
C ILE A 23 2.75 -16.83 -2.62
N LEU A 24 3.26 -15.65 -2.31
CA LEU A 24 4.43 -15.08 -2.99
C LEU A 24 5.67 -15.97 -2.84
N ALA A 25 5.89 -16.55 -1.65
CA ALA A 25 6.98 -17.49 -1.43
C ALA A 25 6.83 -18.77 -2.28
N GLN A 26 5.62 -19.31 -2.40
CA GLN A 26 5.34 -20.46 -3.26
C GLN A 26 5.53 -20.15 -4.75
N MET A 27 5.11 -18.96 -5.20
CA MET A 27 5.34 -18.50 -6.56
C MET A 27 6.84 -18.43 -6.89
N ILE A 28 7.65 -17.83 -6.00
CA ILE A 28 9.10 -17.76 -6.16
C ILE A 28 9.71 -19.18 -6.22
N ALA A 29 9.29 -20.06 -5.31
CA ALA A 29 9.78 -21.45 -5.31
C ALA A 29 9.39 -22.24 -6.58
N SER A 30 8.20 -21.99 -7.15
CA SER A 30 7.76 -22.64 -8.40
C SER A 30 8.57 -22.22 -9.63
N MET A 31 9.26 -21.09 -9.54
CA MET A 31 10.18 -20.57 -10.57
C MET A 31 11.66 -20.88 -10.26
N ASP A 32 11.95 -21.83 -9.37
CA ASP A 32 13.30 -22.14 -8.87
C ASP A 32 14.03 -20.92 -8.26
N GLY A 33 13.27 -19.90 -7.83
CA GLY A 33 13.78 -18.71 -7.17
C GLY A 33 14.08 -18.96 -5.70
N THR A 34 14.90 -18.10 -5.12
CA THR A 34 15.24 -18.11 -3.69
C THR A 34 14.76 -16.84 -3.02
N LEU A 35 14.19 -16.98 -1.81
CA LEU A 35 13.80 -15.83 -1.02
C LEU A 35 15.03 -15.05 -0.54
N LEU A 36 14.97 -13.73 -0.60
CA LEU A 36 15.98 -12.88 0.02
C LEU A 36 15.89 -13.03 1.54
N THR A 37 17.02 -13.30 2.16
CA THR A 37 17.12 -13.39 3.64
C THR A 37 17.26 -12.01 4.30
N TRP A 38 17.67 -11.02 3.54
CA TRP A 38 17.89 -9.66 4.01
C TRP A 38 17.85 -8.66 2.85
N HIS A 39 17.21 -7.51 3.08
CA HIS A 39 17.24 -6.38 2.18
C HIS A 39 17.31 -5.07 2.98
N TRP A 40 18.09 -4.11 2.51
CA TRP A 40 18.31 -2.84 3.24
C TRP A 40 17.04 -2.00 3.40
N SER A 41 16.10 -2.08 2.43
CA SER A 41 14.83 -1.37 2.50
C SER A 41 13.94 -1.84 3.65
N ASP A 42 14.02 -3.14 4.03
CA ASP A 42 13.26 -3.70 5.14
C ASP A 42 13.68 -3.07 6.46
N LEU A 43 14.99 -2.83 6.65
CA LEU A 43 15.49 -2.15 7.85
C LEU A 43 14.95 -0.72 7.96
N ILE A 44 14.91 0.02 6.85
CA ILE A 44 14.34 1.37 6.83
C ILE A 44 12.85 1.33 7.16
N PHE A 45 12.11 0.43 6.52
CA PHE A 45 10.67 0.26 6.76
C PHE A 45 10.37 -0.11 8.21
N ILE A 46 11.10 -1.08 8.78
CA ILE A 46 10.95 -1.49 10.17
C ILE A 46 11.32 -0.36 11.13
N ALA A 47 12.40 0.38 10.85
CA ALA A 47 12.83 1.51 11.68
C ALA A 47 11.77 2.62 11.68
N LEU A 48 11.24 2.99 10.50
CA LEU A 48 10.18 3.98 10.39
C LEU A 48 8.92 3.58 11.15
N ARG A 49 8.52 2.30 11.07
CA ARG A 49 7.37 1.79 11.83
C ARG A 49 7.58 1.84 13.34
N ARG A 50 8.77 1.45 13.83
CA ARG A 50 9.07 1.36 15.27
C ARG A 50 9.33 2.72 15.94
N LEU A 51 9.83 3.70 15.18
CA LEU A 51 10.13 5.05 15.71
C LEU A 51 8.89 5.91 15.90
N LEU A 52 7.76 5.51 15.34
CA LEU A 52 6.57 6.33 15.23
C LEU A 52 5.41 5.68 15.98
N HIS A 53 4.57 6.50 16.64
CA HIS A 53 3.36 6.04 17.30
C HIS A 53 2.38 5.40 16.30
N LEU A 54 1.44 4.57 16.78
CA LEU A 54 0.45 3.81 16.00
C LEU A 54 -0.16 4.61 14.82
N LYS A 55 -0.51 5.89 15.02
CA LYS A 55 -1.07 6.71 13.93
C LYS A 55 -0.11 6.89 12.76
N THR A 56 1.16 7.05 13.04
CA THR A 56 2.19 7.25 12.03
C THR A 56 2.58 5.93 11.38
N GLU A 57 2.50 4.83 12.12
CA GLU A 57 2.67 3.49 11.58
C GLU A 57 1.64 3.20 10.48
N ILE A 58 0.38 3.56 10.66
CA ILE A 58 -0.67 3.40 9.63
C ILE A 58 -0.37 4.21 8.36
N PHE A 59 0.22 5.40 8.45
CA PHE A 59 0.66 6.14 7.26
C PHE A 59 1.74 5.38 6.47
N VAL A 60 2.68 4.75 7.16
CA VAL A 60 3.76 3.96 6.54
C VAL A 60 3.17 2.67 5.93
N LEU A 61 2.28 1.98 6.63
CA LEU A 61 1.57 0.81 6.10
C LEU A 61 0.79 1.18 4.85
N LEU A 62 0.00 2.26 4.87
CA LEU A 62 -0.78 2.69 3.71
C LEU A 62 0.10 3.06 2.50
N ILE A 63 1.35 3.50 2.69
CA ILE A 63 2.33 3.65 1.60
C ILE A 63 2.64 2.29 0.98
N ALA A 64 2.94 1.29 1.81
CA ALA A 64 3.26 -0.07 1.35
C ALA A 64 2.08 -0.69 0.59
N GLU A 65 0.86 -0.58 1.13
CA GLU A 65 -0.37 -1.06 0.48
C GLU A 65 -0.61 -0.43 -0.90
N ILE A 66 -0.44 0.89 -1.01
CA ILE A 66 -0.62 1.60 -2.30
C ILE A 66 0.41 1.11 -3.32
N ILE A 67 1.68 0.98 -2.92
CA ILE A 67 2.76 0.53 -3.80
C ILE A 67 2.55 -0.94 -4.18
N GLY A 68 2.29 -1.80 -3.20
CA GLY A 68 2.05 -3.23 -3.39
C GLY A 68 0.89 -3.48 -4.34
N LYS A 69 -0.28 -2.89 -4.07
CA LYS A 69 -1.45 -3.00 -4.95
C LYS A 69 -1.15 -2.59 -6.39
N CYS A 70 -0.45 -1.46 -6.58
CA CYS A 70 -0.11 -1.00 -7.94
C CYS A 70 0.85 -1.97 -8.64
N PHE A 71 1.82 -2.53 -7.92
CA PHE A 71 2.77 -3.49 -8.48
C PHE A 71 2.10 -4.85 -8.76
N TYR A 72 1.32 -5.37 -7.84
CA TYR A 72 0.59 -6.63 -8.04
C TYR A 72 -0.41 -6.54 -9.20
N ARG A 73 -1.05 -5.37 -9.38
CA ARG A 73 -1.89 -5.13 -10.56
C ARG A 73 -1.09 -5.18 -11.87
N VAL A 74 0.13 -4.65 -11.89
CA VAL A 74 1.02 -4.76 -13.05
C VAL A 74 1.39 -6.22 -13.28
N CYS A 75 1.79 -6.95 -12.24
CA CYS A 75 2.11 -8.38 -12.36
C CYS A 75 0.91 -9.17 -12.90
N SER A 76 -0.28 -8.96 -12.34
CA SER A 76 -1.50 -9.61 -12.80
C SER A 76 -1.82 -9.32 -14.28
N ALA A 77 -1.59 -8.09 -14.74
CA ALA A 77 -1.94 -7.70 -16.11
C ALA A 77 -0.94 -8.11 -17.17
N HIS A 78 0.34 -8.34 -16.80
CA HIS A 78 1.44 -8.50 -17.76
C HIS A 78 2.17 -9.84 -17.66
N LEU A 79 1.90 -10.66 -16.65
CA LEU A 79 2.44 -12.03 -16.60
C LEU A 79 1.67 -12.93 -17.54
N GLU A 80 2.43 -13.71 -18.33
CA GLU A 80 1.87 -14.66 -19.30
C GLU A 80 1.29 -15.92 -18.64
N ASP A 81 1.81 -16.30 -17.47
CA ASP A 81 1.34 -17.48 -16.74
C ASP A 81 0.00 -17.17 -16.07
N PRO A 82 -1.09 -17.89 -16.45
CA PRO A 82 -2.42 -17.61 -15.91
C PRO A 82 -2.51 -17.83 -14.40
N LEU A 83 -1.80 -18.82 -13.84
CA LEU A 83 -1.83 -19.12 -12.41
C LEU A 83 -1.21 -17.99 -11.61
N LEU A 84 -0.08 -17.46 -12.06
CA LEU A 84 0.58 -16.31 -11.42
C LEU A 84 -0.28 -15.04 -11.56
N SER A 85 -0.83 -14.80 -12.75
CA SER A 85 -1.73 -13.67 -13.01
C SER A 85 -2.96 -13.70 -12.09
N ASP A 86 -3.62 -14.86 -11.98
CA ASP A 86 -4.79 -15.04 -11.12
C ASP A 86 -4.44 -14.85 -9.63
N ALA A 87 -3.31 -15.39 -9.18
CA ALA A 87 -2.86 -15.22 -7.80
C ALA A 87 -2.61 -13.75 -7.46
N PHE A 88 -1.95 -12.99 -8.34
CA PHE A 88 -1.78 -11.55 -8.13
C PHE A 88 -3.12 -10.79 -8.19
N SER A 89 -4.06 -11.22 -9.03
CA SER A 89 -5.40 -10.63 -9.07
C SER A 89 -6.15 -10.79 -7.74
N LEU A 90 -6.05 -11.95 -7.10
CA LEU A 90 -6.63 -12.19 -5.78
C LEU A 90 -6.01 -11.29 -4.71
N ILE A 91 -4.67 -11.20 -4.67
CA ILE A 91 -3.98 -10.29 -3.75
C ILE A 91 -4.45 -8.84 -3.97
N VAL A 92 -4.58 -8.37 -5.22
CA VAL A 92 -5.08 -7.01 -5.51
C VAL A 92 -6.48 -6.78 -4.95
N LEU A 93 -7.37 -7.78 -4.95
CA LEU A 93 -8.70 -7.66 -4.36
C LEU A 93 -8.64 -7.48 -2.83
N ASP A 94 -7.79 -8.25 -2.16
CA ASP A 94 -7.60 -8.15 -0.71
C ASP A 94 -7.01 -6.78 -0.34
N GLU A 95 -6.02 -6.30 -1.12
CA GLU A 95 -5.40 -4.97 -0.93
C GLU A 95 -6.41 -3.81 -1.01
N LEU A 96 -7.49 -3.95 -1.78
CA LEU A 96 -8.56 -2.94 -1.79
C LEU A 96 -9.27 -2.85 -0.43
N GLY A 97 -9.46 -3.98 0.24
CA GLY A 97 -10.00 -4.06 1.59
C GLY A 97 -9.08 -3.41 2.63
N HIS A 98 -7.78 -3.72 2.56
CA HIS A 98 -6.74 -3.15 3.42
C HIS A 98 -6.67 -1.62 3.30
N LEU A 99 -6.65 -1.12 2.07
CA LEU A 99 -6.63 0.32 1.78
C LEU A 99 -7.86 1.03 2.36
N GLU A 100 -9.06 0.45 2.21
CA GLU A 100 -10.28 1.05 2.74
C GLU A 100 -10.29 1.03 4.28
N PHE A 101 -9.82 -0.06 4.90
CA PHE A 101 -9.67 -0.18 6.35
C PHE A 101 -8.73 0.90 6.91
N HIS A 102 -7.53 1.04 6.35
CA HIS A 102 -6.57 2.04 6.79
C HIS A 102 -7.03 3.48 6.55
N CYS A 103 -7.67 3.74 5.41
CA CYS A 103 -8.28 5.04 5.12
C CYS A 103 -9.39 5.37 6.13
N GLY A 104 -10.25 4.40 6.45
CA GLY A 104 -11.31 4.54 7.44
C GLY A 104 -10.77 4.89 8.82
N PHE A 105 -9.72 4.18 9.26
CA PHE A 105 -9.03 4.46 10.52
C PHE A 105 -8.48 5.89 10.54
N LEU A 106 -7.69 6.29 9.55
CA LEU A 106 -7.11 7.63 9.49
C LEU A 106 -8.20 8.71 9.44
N ARG A 107 -9.26 8.49 8.66
CA ARG A 107 -10.41 9.40 8.60
C ARG A 107 -10.98 9.66 9.99
N SER A 108 -11.20 8.63 10.78
CA SER A 108 -11.71 8.75 12.16
C SER A 108 -10.78 9.57 13.05
N GLN A 109 -9.46 9.45 12.84
CA GLN A 109 -8.47 10.20 13.62
C GLN A 109 -8.40 11.69 13.25
N PHE A 110 -8.73 12.04 11.99
CA PHE A 110 -8.64 13.42 11.48
C PHE A 110 -9.99 14.14 11.38
N GLU A 111 -11.11 13.48 11.71
CA GLU A 111 -12.46 14.04 11.60
C GLU A 111 -12.60 15.39 12.33
N LYS A 112 -12.04 15.50 13.54
CA LYS A 112 -12.09 16.71 14.35
C LYS A 112 -10.89 17.65 14.15
N SER A 113 -9.96 17.29 13.25
CA SER A 113 -8.75 18.07 13.05
C SER A 113 -9.01 19.27 12.14
N PRO A 114 -8.43 20.45 12.43
CA PRO A 114 -8.53 21.61 11.56
C PRO A 114 -7.93 21.35 10.18
N LEU A 115 -8.45 22.03 9.16
CA LEU A 115 -8.01 21.85 7.76
C LEU A 115 -6.50 22.08 7.56
N PHE A 116 -5.93 23.07 8.25
CA PHE A 116 -4.50 23.35 8.13
C PHE A 116 -3.63 22.19 8.66
N VAL A 117 -4.05 21.52 9.74
CA VAL A 117 -3.37 20.32 10.27
C VAL A 117 -3.42 19.19 9.24
N ARG A 118 -4.60 18.93 8.67
CA ARG A 118 -4.75 17.89 7.65
C ARG A 118 -3.89 18.15 6.40
N LYS A 119 -3.81 19.42 5.95
CA LYS A 119 -2.94 19.81 4.83
C LYS A 119 -1.45 19.68 5.17
N PHE A 120 -1.05 20.02 6.39
CA PHE A 120 0.33 19.84 6.85
C PHE A 120 0.72 18.37 6.91
N VAL A 121 -0.17 17.52 7.47
CA VAL A 121 0.03 16.07 7.49
C VAL A 121 0.14 15.51 6.07
N LEU A 122 -0.74 15.94 5.15
CA LEU A 122 -0.65 15.55 3.74
C LEU A 122 0.70 15.92 3.13
N PHE A 123 1.19 17.13 3.39
CA PHE A 123 2.49 17.59 2.89
C PHE A 123 3.64 16.68 3.37
N CYS A 124 3.73 16.42 4.67
CA CYS A 124 4.75 15.54 5.24
C CYS A 124 4.63 14.10 4.69
N TRP A 125 3.42 13.58 4.63
CA TRP A 125 3.15 12.24 4.12
C TRP A 125 3.47 12.11 2.62
N SER A 126 3.21 13.15 1.84
CA SER A 126 3.57 13.18 0.41
C SER A 126 5.08 13.07 0.19
N ILE A 127 5.90 13.76 1.00
CA ILE A 127 7.36 13.66 0.91
C ILE A 127 7.80 12.21 1.14
N LEU A 128 7.31 11.58 2.22
CA LEU A 128 7.64 10.19 2.54
C LEU A 128 7.20 9.25 1.43
N PHE A 129 5.98 9.43 0.91
CA PHE A 129 5.44 8.62 -0.19
C PHE A 129 6.29 8.73 -1.45
N TYR A 130 6.62 9.95 -1.88
CA TYR A 130 7.43 10.15 -3.09
C TYR A 130 8.82 9.54 -2.94
N CYS A 131 9.47 9.69 -1.78
CA CYS A 131 10.74 9.03 -1.51
C CYS A 131 10.61 7.51 -1.62
N ALA A 132 9.59 6.91 -1.02
CA ALA A 132 9.33 5.47 -1.09
C ALA A 132 9.09 5.01 -2.53
N CYS A 133 8.30 5.77 -3.32
CA CYS A 133 8.05 5.44 -4.73
C CYS A 133 9.33 5.45 -5.58
N TYR A 134 10.19 6.45 -5.41
CA TYR A 134 11.45 6.51 -6.16
C TYR A 134 12.40 5.38 -5.79
N VAL A 135 12.49 5.05 -4.49
CA VAL A 135 13.28 3.90 -4.02
C VAL A 135 12.73 2.62 -4.62
N PHE A 136 11.42 2.38 -4.51
CA PHE A 136 10.78 1.18 -5.05
C PHE A 136 11.00 1.04 -6.56
N VAL A 137 10.77 2.11 -7.32
CA VAL A 137 10.93 2.08 -8.78
C VAL A 137 12.39 1.88 -9.18
N ALA A 138 13.35 2.45 -8.45
CA ALA A 138 14.78 2.24 -8.72
C ALA A 138 15.18 0.78 -8.48
N ASP A 139 14.67 0.18 -7.41
CA ASP A 139 14.95 -1.21 -7.02
C ASP A 139 14.27 -2.22 -7.96
N HIS A 140 13.05 -1.94 -8.40
CA HIS A 140 12.24 -2.84 -9.25
C HIS A 140 12.26 -2.46 -10.74
N LYS A 141 13.20 -1.61 -11.16
CA LYS A 141 13.26 -1.09 -12.54
C LYS A 141 13.33 -2.20 -13.59
N GLU A 142 14.17 -3.21 -13.35
CA GLU A 142 14.36 -4.33 -14.28
C GLU A 142 13.09 -5.18 -14.38
N ALA A 143 12.41 -5.42 -13.26
CA ALA A 143 11.14 -6.14 -13.23
C ALA A 143 10.04 -5.39 -14.00
N LEU A 144 9.93 -4.06 -13.81
CA LEU A 144 8.97 -3.23 -14.54
C LEU A 144 9.22 -3.26 -16.06
N ILE A 145 10.50 -3.17 -16.48
CA ILE A 145 10.88 -3.25 -17.89
C ILE A 145 10.56 -4.65 -18.43
N GLY A 146 10.86 -5.71 -17.69
CA GLY A 146 10.56 -7.09 -18.07
C GLY A 146 9.05 -7.35 -18.21
N LEU A 147 8.21 -6.60 -17.51
CA LEU A 147 6.76 -6.63 -17.63
C LEU A 147 6.22 -5.62 -18.68
N ASP A 148 7.09 -5.05 -19.49
CA ASP A 148 6.76 -4.04 -20.52
C ASP A 148 6.04 -2.80 -19.97
N VAL A 149 6.34 -2.42 -18.71
CA VAL A 149 5.77 -1.23 -18.06
C VAL A 149 6.84 -0.17 -17.88
N PRO A 150 6.71 1.00 -18.57
CA PRO A 150 7.66 2.08 -18.38
C PRO A 150 7.67 2.59 -16.93
N PRO A 151 8.83 2.70 -16.24
CA PRO A 151 8.93 3.19 -14.87
C PRO A 151 8.24 4.53 -14.63
N ARG A 152 8.26 5.43 -15.62
CA ARG A 152 7.55 6.72 -15.54
C ARG A 152 6.03 6.58 -15.53
N GLN A 153 5.49 5.59 -16.24
CA GLN A 153 4.05 5.31 -16.22
C GLN A 153 3.65 4.74 -14.87
N PHE A 154 4.42 3.80 -14.33
CA PHE A 154 4.18 3.25 -13.01
C PHE A 154 4.20 4.32 -11.90
N LEU A 155 5.15 5.28 -11.95
CA LEU A 155 5.17 6.43 -11.04
C LEU A 155 3.89 7.27 -11.13
N LYS A 156 3.35 7.53 -12.33
CA LYS A 156 2.08 8.26 -12.49
C LYS A 156 0.91 7.52 -11.83
N ASP A 157 0.88 6.20 -11.97
CA ASP A 157 -0.17 5.36 -11.38
C ASP A 157 -0.09 5.37 -9.85
N LEU A 158 1.13 5.30 -9.28
CA LEU A 158 1.38 5.46 -7.86
C LEU A 158 0.88 6.82 -7.34
N PHE A 159 1.26 7.90 -8.01
CA PHE A 159 0.88 9.26 -7.60
C PHE A 159 -0.64 9.49 -7.70
N THR A 160 -1.27 8.91 -8.72
CA THR A 160 -2.74 8.96 -8.87
C THR A 160 -3.42 8.20 -7.74
N SER A 161 -2.95 6.99 -7.42
CA SER A 161 -3.46 6.20 -6.31
C SER A 161 -3.29 6.93 -4.97
N PHE A 162 -2.09 7.46 -4.70
CA PHE A 162 -1.83 8.21 -3.47
C PHE A 162 -2.77 9.41 -3.31
N ARG A 163 -2.99 10.17 -4.37
CA ARG A 163 -3.91 11.31 -4.34
C ARG A 163 -5.30 10.89 -3.89
N ILE A 164 -5.82 9.79 -4.42
CA ILE A 164 -7.15 9.28 -4.07
C ILE A 164 -7.19 8.89 -2.58
N TYR A 165 -6.29 8.02 -2.14
CA TYR A 165 -6.32 7.48 -0.79
C TYR A 165 -5.95 8.51 0.28
N SER A 166 -5.02 9.43 -0.01
CA SER A 166 -4.65 10.49 0.92
C SER A 166 -5.78 11.52 1.12
N GLN A 167 -6.50 11.88 0.05
CA GLN A 167 -7.66 12.77 0.15
C GLN A 167 -8.76 12.13 0.99
N ARG A 168 -9.07 10.85 0.77
CA ARG A 168 -10.05 10.09 1.56
C ARG A 168 -9.65 10.00 3.03
N SER A 169 -8.40 9.64 3.32
CA SER A 169 -7.87 9.48 4.67
C SER A 169 -7.91 10.77 5.49
N LEU A 170 -7.69 11.92 4.85
CA LEU A 170 -7.59 13.22 5.51
C LEU A 170 -8.84 14.09 5.32
N LEU A 171 -9.92 13.55 4.78
CA LEU A 171 -11.18 14.28 4.54
C LEU A 171 -10.95 15.58 3.72
N LEU A 172 -10.14 15.48 2.66
CA LEU A 172 -9.82 16.59 1.77
C LEU A 172 -10.65 16.55 0.47
N GLU A 173 -11.48 15.54 0.28
CA GLU A 173 -12.44 15.48 -0.81
C GLU A 173 -13.56 16.51 -0.55
N PRO A 174 -14.06 17.19 -1.60
CA PRO A 174 -15.28 17.97 -1.46
C PRO A 174 -16.41 17.05 -0.95
N LYS A 175 -17.16 17.49 0.06
CA LYS A 175 -18.36 16.77 0.48
C LYS A 175 -19.26 16.63 -0.73
N VAL A 176 -19.45 15.42 -1.21
CA VAL A 176 -20.52 15.13 -2.17
C VAL A 176 -21.81 15.30 -1.37
N GLU A 177 -22.55 16.39 -1.58
CA GLU A 177 -23.88 16.51 -1.02
C GLU A 177 -24.74 15.37 -1.59
N PRO A 178 -25.50 14.66 -0.75
CA PRO A 178 -26.40 13.64 -1.25
C PRO A 178 -27.35 14.34 -2.26
N VAL A 179 -27.38 13.83 -3.47
CA VAL A 179 -28.40 14.23 -4.46
C VAL A 179 -29.73 13.79 -3.88
N ASN A 180 -30.56 14.77 -3.48
CA ASN A 180 -31.93 14.55 -3.03
C ASN A 180 -32.80 13.97 -4.13
#